data_a9bf725d92139302a661b959ea3ed960
#
_entry.id   a9bf725d92139302a661b959ea3ed960
#
_cell.length_a   1.000
_cell.length_b   1.000
_cell.length_c   1.000
_cell.angle_alpha   90.00
_cell.angle_beta   90.00
_cell.angle_gamma   90.00
#
_symmetry.space_group_name_H-M   'P 1'
#
loop_
_entity.id
_entity.type
_entity.pdbx_description
1 polymer ?
#
loop_
_entity_poly.entity_id
_entity_poly.type
_entity_poly.pdbx_seq_one_letter_code
_entity_poly.pdbx_strand_id
1 'polypeptide(L)'
;MKAGVVHAKNDIRFEEIKTPVPEKGQVLVKVKYTGICGSDVPRVNGDACHFFPNVLGHEFSGVVETVGEGVSSLKPGDRVAGVPLVPCMECEDCRKGNYSLCKHYSFIGSREFGSFAEYVAVPEKNAVKFEDSVSFEQGAFFEPATVALHGLLRTGYQGGEDVAVLGGGTIGLFTAQWAKIFGAKRVTVFDISDERLKLAKKLSIDNGINTLEEDF
;
A
#
# COMPACT_ATOMS: atom_id res chain seq x y z
N MET A 1 -13.11 -3.15 -19.07
CA MET A 1 -13.23 -2.98 -17.62
C MET A 1 -13.39 -1.51 -17.25
N LYS A 2 -14.07 -1.24 -16.16
CA LYS A 2 -14.18 0.12 -15.62
C LYS A 2 -12.91 0.49 -14.85
N ALA A 3 -12.46 1.76 -14.99
CA ALA A 3 -11.28 2.26 -14.31
C ALA A 3 -11.38 3.78 -14.07
N GLY A 4 -10.67 4.25 -13.03
CA GLY A 4 -10.37 5.65 -12.81
C GLY A 4 -9.08 6.03 -13.53
N VAL A 5 -9.18 6.71 -14.67
CA VAL A 5 -8.07 7.04 -15.55
C VAL A 5 -7.67 8.50 -15.39
N VAL A 6 -6.42 8.75 -15.07
CA VAL A 6 -5.84 10.10 -15.01
C VAL A 6 -5.29 10.46 -16.38
N HIS A 7 -5.93 11.41 -17.07
CA HIS A 7 -5.55 11.85 -18.41
C HIS A 7 -4.60 13.03 -18.41
N ALA A 8 -4.68 13.86 -17.40
CA ALA A 8 -3.84 15.02 -17.18
C ALA A 8 -3.96 15.48 -15.72
N LYS A 9 -3.17 16.49 -15.34
CA LYS A 9 -3.31 17.15 -14.03
C LYS A 9 -4.74 17.64 -13.82
N ASN A 10 -5.34 17.24 -12.68
CA ASN A 10 -6.73 17.52 -12.32
C ASN A 10 -7.80 16.91 -13.26
N ASP A 11 -7.42 15.97 -14.11
CA ASP A 11 -8.34 15.29 -15.02
C ASP A 11 -8.30 13.78 -14.76
N ILE A 12 -9.16 13.33 -13.85
CA ILE A 12 -9.42 11.91 -13.60
C ILE A 12 -10.84 11.57 -14.05
N ARG A 13 -10.98 10.51 -14.85
CA ARG A 13 -12.26 10.09 -15.43
C ARG A 13 -12.57 8.65 -15.10
N PHE A 14 -13.84 8.37 -14.78
CA PHE A 14 -14.33 7.01 -14.65
C PHE A 14 -14.84 6.53 -16.00
N GLU A 15 -14.13 5.61 -16.62
CA GLU A 15 -14.40 5.20 -18.00
C GLU A 15 -14.12 3.70 -18.23
N GLU A 16 -14.54 3.21 -19.38
CA GLU A 16 -14.23 1.86 -19.82
C GLU A 16 -12.91 1.81 -20.60
N ILE A 17 -12.01 0.95 -20.17
CA ILE A 17 -10.76 0.67 -20.86
C ILE A 17 -10.63 -0.83 -21.15
N LYS A 18 -9.70 -1.21 -22.02
CA LYS A 18 -9.40 -2.61 -22.30
C LYS A 18 -8.92 -3.33 -21.04
N THR A 19 -9.51 -4.48 -20.72
CA THR A 19 -9.00 -5.34 -19.66
C THR A 19 -7.62 -5.88 -20.05
N PRO A 20 -6.60 -5.76 -19.17
CA PRO A 20 -5.29 -6.30 -19.48
C PRO A 20 -5.32 -7.83 -19.58
N VAL A 21 -4.45 -8.37 -20.42
CA VAL A 21 -4.19 -9.80 -20.49
C VAL A 21 -2.87 -10.04 -19.76
N PRO A 22 -2.81 -10.95 -18.79
CA PRO A 22 -1.56 -11.20 -18.06
C PRO A 22 -0.50 -11.78 -19.00
N GLU A 23 0.67 -11.18 -18.99
CA GLU A 23 1.83 -11.62 -19.73
C GLU A 23 2.48 -12.85 -19.06
N LYS A 24 3.56 -13.37 -19.66
CA LYS A 24 4.36 -14.44 -19.05
C LYS A 24 4.87 -14.04 -17.66
N GLY A 25 4.59 -14.89 -16.67
CA GLY A 25 4.95 -14.65 -15.25
C GLY A 25 4.06 -13.64 -14.53
N GLN A 26 2.95 -13.20 -15.15
CA GLN A 26 1.98 -12.31 -14.54
C GLN A 26 0.68 -13.02 -14.18
N VAL A 27 -0.06 -12.45 -13.25
CA VAL A 27 -1.44 -12.82 -12.90
C VAL A 27 -2.36 -11.64 -13.13
N LEU A 28 -3.59 -11.90 -13.57
CA LEU A 28 -4.66 -10.91 -13.60
C LEU A 28 -5.44 -11.03 -12.29
N VAL A 29 -5.47 -9.95 -11.52
CA VAL A 29 -6.20 -9.87 -10.26
C VAL A 29 -7.50 -9.09 -10.47
N LYS A 30 -8.62 -9.70 -10.13
CA LYS A 30 -9.92 -9.01 -9.98
C LYS A 30 -9.90 -8.28 -8.65
N VAL A 31 -9.81 -6.96 -8.70
CA VAL A 31 -9.71 -6.11 -7.51
C VAL A 31 -11.00 -6.16 -6.72
N LYS A 32 -10.91 -6.35 -5.41
CA LYS A 32 -12.03 -6.31 -4.47
C LYS A 32 -12.02 -5.03 -3.66
N TYR A 33 -10.86 -4.64 -3.15
CA TYR A 33 -10.64 -3.39 -2.42
C TYR A 33 -9.31 -2.78 -2.85
N THR A 34 -9.30 -1.45 -2.87
CA THR A 34 -8.08 -0.66 -3.08
C THR A 34 -8.11 0.57 -2.19
N GLY A 35 -7.01 0.83 -1.50
CA GLY A 35 -6.79 2.03 -0.71
C GLY A 35 -6.42 3.22 -1.58
N ILE A 36 -6.62 4.41 -1.06
CA ILE A 36 -6.14 5.67 -1.63
C ILE A 36 -4.97 6.15 -0.77
N CYS A 37 -3.77 6.06 -1.31
CA CYS A 37 -2.57 6.56 -0.66
C CYS A 37 -2.49 8.09 -0.75
N GLY A 38 -1.91 8.72 0.29
CA GLY A 38 -1.61 10.14 0.23
C GLY A 38 -0.72 10.55 -0.96
N SER A 39 0.07 9.61 -1.48
CA SER A 39 0.90 9.82 -2.67
C SER A 39 0.11 9.85 -3.99
N ASP A 40 -1.13 9.39 -4.03
CA ASP A 40 -1.98 9.46 -5.23
C ASP A 40 -2.49 10.88 -5.46
N VAL A 41 -2.70 11.66 -4.39
CA VAL A 41 -3.18 13.04 -4.47
C VAL A 41 -2.29 13.93 -5.35
N PRO A 42 -0.96 14.04 -5.12
CA PRO A 42 -0.09 14.82 -6.00
C PRO A 42 0.10 14.21 -7.40
N ARG A 43 -0.26 12.93 -7.61
CA ARG A 43 -0.28 12.34 -8.96
C ARG A 43 -1.50 12.78 -9.76
N VAL A 44 -2.62 13.05 -9.10
CA VAL A 44 -3.84 13.55 -9.75
C VAL A 44 -3.79 15.08 -9.93
N ASN A 45 -3.46 15.83 -8.87
CA ASN A 45 -3.60 17.29 -8.86
C ASN A 45 -2.27 18.06 -8.92
N GLY A 46 -1.14 17.36 -8.95
CA GLY A 46 0.22 17.92 -9.04
C GLY A 46 0.97 17.46 -10.28
N ASP A 47 2.28 17.44 -10.18
CA ASP A 47 3.20 17.08 -11.26
C ASP A 47 3.93 15.74 -10.98
N ALA A 48 3.37 14.91 -10.10
CA ALA A 48 4.00 13.66 -9.68
C ALA A 48 3.57 12.42 -10.50
N CYS A 49 2.71 12.57 -11.50
CA CYS A 49 2.34 11.49 -12.39
C CYS A 49 3.46 11.24 -13.42
N HIS A 50 3.88 9.99 -13.58
CA HIS A 50 5.00 9.63 -14.45
C HIS A 50 4.63 9.63 -15.94
N PHE A 51 3.39 9.33 -16.28
CA PHE A 51 2.88 9.28 -17.64
C PHE A 51 1.36 9.44 -17.66
N PHE A 52 0.82 9.82 -18.81
CA PHE A 52 -0.61 9.92 -19.09
C PHE A 52 -0.96 9.19 -20.39
N PRO A 53 -2.14 8.53 -20.50
CA PRO A 53 -3.07 8.27 -19.41
C PRO A 53 -2.55 7.21 -18.45
N ASN A 54 -2.90 7.31 -17.15
CA ASN A 54 -2.47 6.35 -16.14
C ASN A 54 -3.65 5.90 -15.25
N VAL A 55 -3.60 4.68 -14.75
CA VAL A 55 -4.49 4.15 -13.70
C VAL A 55 -3.67 4.03 -12.43
N LEU A 56 -4.03 4.80 -11.41
CA LEU A 56 -3.33 4.80 -10.12
C LEU A 56 -3.82 3.65 -9.21
N GLY A 57 -3.42 3.67 -7.94
CA GLY A 57 -3.79 2.68 -6.93
C GLY A 57 -2.77 1.56 -6.80
N HIS A 58 -2.32 1.34 -5.57
CA HIS A 58 -1.24 0.40 -5.27
C HIS A 58 -1.43 -0.34 -3.93
N GLU A 59 -2.44 0.01 -3.17
CA GLU A 59 -2.83 -0.61 -1.90
C GLU A 59 -4.06 -1.49 -2.15
N PHE A 60 -3.89 -2.72 -2.66
CA PHE A 60 -5.05 -3.49 -3.12
C PHE A 60 -5.05 -4.95 -2.69
N SER A 61 -6.25 -5.51 -2.69
CA SER A 61 -6.50 -6.93 -2.56
C SER A 61 -7.54 -7.40 -3.57
N GLY A 62 -7.51 -8.68 -3.90
CA GLY A 62 -8.43 -9.25 -4.85
C GLY A 62 -8.29 -10.75 -5.00
N VAL A 63 -8.88 -11.25 -6.08
CA VAL A 63 -8.86 -12.67 -6.43
C VAL A 63 -8.14 -12.84 -7.77
N VAL A 64 -7.25 -13.80 -7.87
CA VAL A 64 -6.63 -14.17 -9.14
C VAL A 64 -7.71 -14.66 -10.08
N GLU A 65 -7.91 -13.95 -11.19
CA GLU A 65 -8.89 -14.29 -12.24
C GLU A 65 -8.29 -15.25 -13.27
N THR A 66 -7.13 -14.89 -13.80
CA THR A 66 -6.38 -15.73 -14.75
C THR A 66 -4.88 -15.60 -14.49
N VAL A 67 -4.12 -16.55 -15.01
CA VAL A 67 -2.65 -16.59 -14.89
C VAL A 67 -2.01 -16.64 -16.27
N GLY A 68 -0.89 -15.97 -16.43
CA GLY A 68 -0.06 -16.03 -17.63
C GLY A 68 0.82 -17.26 -17.66
N GLU A 69 1.48 -17.48 -18.80
CA GLU A 69 2.43 -18.59 -18.97
C GLU A 69 3.56 -18.51 -17.93
N GLY A 70 3.94 -19.65 -17.34
CA GLY A 70 5.06 -19.76 -16.40
C GLY A 70 4.72 -19.41 -14.95
N VAL A 71 3.51 -18.96 -14.64
CA VAL A 71 3.02 -18.82 -13.27
C VAL A 71 2.89 -20.18 -12.60
N SER A 72 3.41 -20.36 -11.40
CA SER A 72 3.47 -21.65 -10.71
C SER A 72 2.99 -21.64 -9.26
N SER A 73 3.05 -20.51 -8.57
CA SER A 73 2.70 -20.40 -7.15
C SER A 73 1.25 -19.93 -6.93
N LEU A 74 0.62 -19.39 -7.96
CA LEU A 74 -0.75 -18.86 -7.91
C LEU A 74 -1.65 -19.53 -8.96
N LYS A 75 -2.94 -19.59 -8.64
CA LYS A 75 -3.98 -20.13 -9.52
C LYS A 75 -5.25 -19.29 -9.45
N PRO A 76 -6.13 -19.35 -10.45
CA PRO A 76 -7.46 -18.73 -10.38
C PRO A 76 -8.20 -19.11 -9.09
N GLY A 77 -8.81 -18.11 -8.45
CA GLY A 77 -9.49 -18.25 -7.17
C GLY A 77 -8.63 -17.92 -5.95
N ASP A 78 -7.30 -17.84 -6.07
CA ASP A 78 -6.45 -17.46 -4.94
C ASP A 78 -6.69 -16.01 -4.53
N ARG A 79 -6.75 -15.78 -3.21
CA ARG A 79 -6.90 -14.46 -2.58
C ARG A 79 -5.53 -13.82 -2.42
N VAL A 80 -5.35 -12.62 -2.95
CA VAL A 80 -4.04 -11.97 -2.99
C VAL A 80 -4.11 -10.49 -2.61
N ALA A 81 -3.04 -10.03 -1.98
CA ALA A 81 -2.73 -8.61 -1.76
C ALA A 81 -1.57 -8.18 -2.67
N GLY A 82 -1.60 -6.95 -3.15
CA GLY A 82 -0.58 -6.41 -4.03
C GLY A 82 0.65 -5.90 -3.28
N VAL A 83 1.83 -6.17 -3.84
CA VAL A 83 3.10 -5.56 -3.47
C VAL A 83 3.54 -4.66 -4.63
N PRO A 84 3.50 -3.33 -4.48
CA PRO A 84 3.60 -2.44 -5.64
C PRO A 84 5.00 -2.31 -6.24
N LEU A 85 6.07 -2.50 -5.45
CA LEU A 85 7.44 -2.39 -5.93
C LEU A 85 7.80 -3.57 -6.84
N VAL A 86 8.16 -3.27 -8.09
CA VAL A 86 8.63 -4.26 -9.08
C VAL A 86 10.13 -4.02 -9.32
N PRO A 87 11.03 -4.70 -8.59
CA PRO A 87 12.46 -4.55 -8.77
C PRO A 87 12.94 -5.25 -10.03
N CYS A 88 14.02 -4.76 -10.65
CA CYS A 88 14.56 -5.35 -11.89
C CYS A 88 15.21 -6.73 -11.69
N MET A 89 15.52 -7.13 -10.47
CA MET A 89 16.17 -8.38 -10.08
C MET A 89 17.61 -8.60 -10.60
N GLU A 90 18.18 -7.65 -11.34
CA GLU A 90 19.46 -7.80 -12.04
C GLU A 90 20.57 -6.87 -11.50
N CYS A 91 20.18 -5.67 -10.99
CA CYS A 91 21.16 -4.70 -10.49
C CYS A 91 21.83 -5.21 -9.20
N GLU A 92 22.93 -4.56 -8.83
CA GLU A 92 23.71 -4.93 -7.64
C GLU A 92 22.87 -4.93 -6.36
N ASP A 93 22.02 -3.93 -6.17
CA ASP A 93 21.15 -3.82 -5.00
C ASP A 93 20.13 -4.96 -4.95
N CYS A 94 19.53 -5.32 -6.11
CA CYS A 94 18.61 -6.45 -6.19
C CYS A 94 19.30 -7.78 -5.86
N ARG A 95 20.52 -7.99 -6.34
CA ARG A 95 21.31 -9.22 -6.02
C ARG A 95 21.66 -9.34 -4.55
N LYS A 96 21.74 -8.22 -3.84
CA LYS A 96 21.96 -8.13 -2.37
C LYS A 96 20.65 -8.21 -1.57
N GLY A 97 19.49 -8.29 -2.22
CA GLY A 97 18.16 -8.27 -1.56
C GLY A 97 17.68 -6.87 -1.17
N ASN A 98 18.38 -5.81 -1.53
CA ASN A 98 18.00 -4.42 -1.25
C ASN A 98 17.04 -3.89 -2.33
N TYR A 99 15.89 -4.51 -2.48
CA TYR A 99 14.95 -4.22 -3.57
C TYR A 99 14.46 -2.77 -3.60
N SER A 100 14.31 -2.13 -2.45
CA SER A 100 13.93 -0.72 -2.34
C SER A 100 14.98 0.25 -2.89
N LEU A 101 16.23 -0.19 -3.10
CA LEU A 101 17.32 0.57 -3.70
C LEU A 101 17.51 0.26 -5.19
N CYS A 102 16.63 -0.53 -5.79
CA CYS A 102 16.70 -0.87 -7.20
C CYS A 102 16.71 0.39 -8.09
N LYS A 103 17.73 0.51 -8.95
CA LYS A 103 17.89 1.67 -9.84
C LYS A 103 16.94 1.64 -11.05
N HIS A 104 16.39 0.46 -11.37
CA HIS A 104 15.55 0.21 -12.55
C HIS A 104 14.19 -0.40 -12.13
N TYR A 105 13.65 0.07 -11.01
CA TYR A 105 12.37 -0.44 -10.53
C TYR A 105 11.20 0.10 -11.35
N SER A 106 10.15 -0.70 -11.44
CA SER A 106 8.81 -0.25 -11.76
C SER A 106 7.94 -0.23 -10.50
N PHE A 107 6.75 0.34 -10.59
CA PHE A 107 5.86 0.49 -9.45
C PHE A 107 4.40 0.49 -9.93
N ILE A 108 3.62 -0.50 -9.48
CA ILE A 108 2.21 -0.65 -9.80
C ILE A 108 1.44 0.58 -9.30
N GLY A 109 0.56 1.14 -10.13
CA GLY A 109 -0.21 2.34 -9.81
C GLY A 109 0.58 3.66 -9.88
N SER A 110 1.79 3.64 -10.44
CA SER A 110 2.62 4.84 -10.62
C SER A 110 3.38 4.79 -11.93
N ARG A 111 4.23 3.79 -12.15
CA ARG A 111 5.01 3.54 -13.37
C ARG A 111 4.37 2.47 -14.26
N GLU A 112 3.38 1.78 -13.74
CA GLU A 112 2.52 0.82 -14.42
C GLU A 112 1.08 1.10 -14.02
N PHE A 113 0.10 0.60 -14.76
CA PHE A 113 -1.30 0.69 -14.39
C PHE A 113 -1.56 -0.02 -13.07
N GLY A 114 -2.36 0.60 -12.22
CA GLY A 114 -2.67 0.15 -10.88
C GLY A 114 -4.11 -0.33 -10.69
N SER A 115 -4.52 -0.30 -9.45
CA SER A 115 -5.71 -0.97 -8.95
C SER A 115 -6.97 -0.09 -8.87
N PHE A 116 -6.94 1.18 -9.30
CA PHE A 116 -8.16 1.98 -9.45
C PHE A 116 -8.96 1.53 -10.68
N ALA A 117 -9.12 0.21 -10.82
CA ALA A 117 -9.80 -0.49 -11.90
C ALA A 117 -10.40 -1.82 -11.40
N GLU A 118 -11.28 -2.42 -12.19
CA GLU A 118 -11.84 -3.74 -11.87
C GLU A 118 -10.79 -4.86 -11.88
N TYR A 119 -9.72 -4.70 -12.69
CA TYR A 119 -8.65 -5.66 -12.82
C TYR A 119 -7.29 -4.99 -12.92
N VAL A 120 -6.26 -5.65 -12.39
CA VAL A 120 -4.86 -5.26 -12.53
C VAL A 120 -4.02 -6.48 -12.88
N ALA A 121 -3.12 -6.35 -13.85
CA ALA A 121 -2.13 -7.38 -14.18
C ALA A 121 -0.82 -7.08 -13.42
N VAL A 122 -0.30 -8.07 -12.70
CA VAL A 122 0.90 -7.88 -11.88
C VAL A 122 1.82 -9.11 -11.99
N PRO A 123 3.14 -8.96 -11.82
CA PRO A 123 4.03 -10.12 -11.73
C PRO A 123 3.60 -11.05 -10.59
N GLU A 124 3.73 -12.36 -10.79
CA GLU A 124 3.33 -13.38 -9.80
C GLU A 124 3.87 -13.09 -8.39
N LYS A 125 5.12 -12.71 -8.27
CA LYS A 125 5.78 -12.37 -7.00
C LYS A 125 5.30 -11.07 -6.34
N ASN A 126 4.55 -10.26 -7.06
CA ASN A 126 3.93 -9.03 -6.58
C ASN A 126 2.48 -9.24 -6.12
N ALA A 127 1.98 -10.48 -6.15
CA ALA A 127 0.68 -10.88 -5.62
C ALA A 127 0.89 -11.89 -4.48
N VAL A 128 0.74 -11.45 -3.25
CA VAL A 128 0.98 -12.27 -2.04
C VAL A 128 -0.32 -12.89 -1.58
N LYS A 129 -0.34 -14.22 -1.52
CA LYS A 129 -1.50 -14.99 -1.06
C LYS A 129 -1.74 -14.77 0.43
N PHE A 130 -3.02 -14.68 0.85
CA PHE A 130 -3.41 -14.58 2.24
C PHE A 130 -4.59 -15.51 2.57
N GLU A 131 -4.73 -15.79 3.86
CA GLU A 131 -5.69 -16.75 4.42
C GLU A 131 -7.14 -16.26 4.33
N ASP A 132 -8.10 -17.20 4.31
CA ASP A 132 -9.53 -16.90 4.23
C ASP A 132 -10.08 -16.14 5.44
N SER A 133 -9.42 -16.24 6.59
CA SER A 133 -9.74 -15.49 7.82
C SER A 133 -9.52 -13.98 7.71
N VAL A 134 -8.71 -13.53 6.75
CA VAL A 134 -8.42 -12.11 6.48
C VAL A 134 -9.43 -11.60 5.46
N SER A 135 -10.12 -10.50 5.75
CA SER A 135 -11.03 -9.88 4.77
C SER A 135 -10.26 -9.21 3.62
N PHE A 136 -10.92 -8.93 2.50
CA PHE A 136 -10.27 -8.20 1.40
C PHE A 136 -9.95 -6.76 1.79
N GLU A 137 -10.76 -6.11 2.63
CA GLU A 137 -10.44 -4.80 3.20
C GLU A 137 -9.11 -4.85 3.97
N GLN A 138 -8.96 -5.84 4.85
CA GLN A 138 -7.73 -6.06 5.60
C GLN A 138 -6.55 -6.36 4.66
N GLY A 139 -6.77 -7.16 3.61
CA GLY A 139 -5.76 -7.46 2.60
C GLY A 139 -5.26 -6.22 1.87
N ALA A 140 -6.12 -5.24 1.59
CA ALA A 140 -5.72 -3.97 0.99
C ALA A 140 -4.84 -3.12 1.92
N PHE A 141 -4.95 -3.30 3.23
CA PHE A 141 -4.10 -2.62 4.21
C PHE A 141 -2.72 -3.25 4.41
N PHE A 142 -2.41 -4.39 3.81
CA PHE A 142 -1.08 -5.02 3.99
C PHE A 142 0.05 -4.10 3.50
N GLU A 143 -0.15 -3.41 2.39
CA GLU A 143 0.85 -2.48 1.87
C GLU A 143 1.14 -1.36 2.87
N PRO A 144 0.19 -0.46 3.25
CA PRO A 144 0.48 0.62 4.18
C PRO A 144 0.89 0.14 5.59
N ALA A 145 0.40 -1.03 6.03
CA ALA A 145 0.83 -1.62 7.30
C ALA A 145 2.32 -2.03 7.27
N THR A 146 2.81 -2.57 6.14
CA THR A 146 4.23 -2.91 5.99
C THR A 146 5.11 -1.67 5.86
N VAL A 147 4.63 -0.59 5.26
CA VAL A 147 5.34 0.71 5.24
C VAL A 147 5.56 1.21 6.67
N ALA A 148 4.50 1.20 7.48
CA ALA A 148 4.56 1.62 8.89
C ALA A 148 5.51 0.73 9.71
N LEU A 149 5.43 -0.60 9.52
CA LEU A 149 6.34 -1.55 10.17
C LEU A 149 7.80 -1.30 9.80
N HIS A 150 8.06 -1.11 8.50
CA HIS A 150 9.42 -0.79 8.03
C HIS A 150 9.95 0.49 8.69
N GLY A 151 9.13 1.54 8.76
CA GLY A 151 9.48 2.78 9.44
C GLY A 151 9.86 2.55 10.90
N LEU A 152 9.05 1.82 11.65
CA LEU A 152 9.34 1.50 13.06
C LEU A 152 10.65 0.70 13.21
N LEU A 153 10.86 -0.33 12.40
CA LEU A 153 12.09 -1.14 12.45
C LEU A 153 13.34 -0.34 12.10
N ARG A 154 13.23 0.67 11.24
CA ARG A 154 14.36 1.55 10.87
C ARG A 154 14.81 2.47 12.01
N THR A 155 13.98 2.69 13.02
CA THR A 155 14.39 3.47 14.22
C THR A 155 15.32 2.68 15.17
N GLY A 156 15.48 1.39 14.96
CA GLY A 156 16.20 0.51 15.88
C GLY A 156 15.38 0.10 17.11
N TYR A 157 14.05 0.29 17.07
CA TYR A 157 13.14 -0.03 18.15
C TYR A 157 13.29 -1.50 18.60
N GLN A 158 13.43 -1.72 19.92
CA GLN A 158 13.66 -3.04 20.53
C GLN A 158 12.47 -3.53 21.39
N GLY A 159 11.51 -2.66 21.70
CA GLY A 159 10.44 -2.93 22.65
C GLY A 159 10.78 -2.43 24.06
N GLY A 160 9.74 -2.11 24.84
CA GLY A 160 9.86 -1.61 26.21
C GLY A 160 10.01 -0.10 26.34
N GLU A 161 10.23 0.63 25.23
CA GLU A 161 10.36 2.10 25.25
C GLU A 161 9.00 2.79 25.21
N ASP A 162 8.99 4.07 25.61
CA ASP A 162 7.92 5.00 25.29
C ASP A 162 8.07 5.45 23.82
N VAL A 163 6.99 5.42 23.06
CA VAL A 163 6.98 5.74 21.63
C VAL A 163 6.11 6.95 21.36
N ALA A 164 6.67 7.96 20.71
CA ALA A 164 5.95 9.12 20.20
C ALA A 164 5.74 8.99 18.69
N VAL A 165 4.49 9.09 18.24
CA VAL A 165 4.11 9.06 16.83
C VAL A 165 3.57 10.42 16.42
N LEU A 166 4.27 11.11 15.53
CA LEU A 166 3.89 12.43 15.04
C LEU A 166 3.03 12.26 13.77
N GLY A 167 1.74 12.55 13.92
CA GLY A 167 0.71 12.38 12.89
C GLY A 167 -0.14 11.12 13.09
N GLY A 168 -1.44 11.30 13.34
CA GLY A 168 -2.45 10.25 13.51
C GLY A 168 -3.13 9.82 12.19
N GLY A 169 -2.45 9.97 11.05
CA GLY A 169 -2.92 9.44 9.77
C GLY A 169 -2.76 7.92 9.67
N THR A 170 -3.06 7.35 8.50
CA THR A 170 -3.01 5.89 8.27
C THR A 170 -1.67 5.28 8.70
N ILE A 171 -0.56 5.83 8.21
CA ILE A 171 0.79 5.30 8.56
C ILE A 171 1.08 5.47 10.04
N GLY A 172 0.79 6.64 10.63
CA GLY A 172 1.01 6.86 12.07
C GLY A 172 0.21 5.92 12.95
N LEU A 173 -1.06 5.68 12.64
CA LEU A 173 -1.90 4.75 13.40
C LEU A 173 -1.44 3.29 13.24
N PHE A 174 -0.97 2.86 12.07
CA PHE A 174 -0.33 1.56 11.92
C PHE A 174 0.98 1.48 12.70
N THR A 175 1.82 2.52 12.64
CA THR A 175 3.08 2.56 13.43
C THR A 175 2.79 2.44 14.93
N ALA A 176 1.78 3.15 15.42
CA ALA A 176 1.37 3.07 16.83
C ALA A 176 0.91 1.65 17.22
N GLN A 177 0.10 1.00 16.38
CA GLN A 177 -0.33 -0.37 16.61
C GLN A 177 0.85 -1.37 16.57
N TRP A 178 1.76 -1.23 15.60
CA TRP A 178 2.97 -2.07 15.55
C TRP A 178 3.84 -1.87 16.79
N ALA A 179 4.03 -0.64 17.25
CA ALA A 179 4.76 -0.37 18.49
C ALA A 179 4.13 -1.09 19.68
N LYS A 180 2.79 -1.08 19.81
CA LYS A 180 2.08 -1.83 20.86
C LYS A 180 2.29 -3.34 20.73
N ILE A 181 2.17 -3.89 19.51
CA ILE A 181 2.37 -5.33 19.23
C ILE A 181 3.79 -5.75 19.59
N PHE A 182 4.80 -4.92 19.33
CA PHE A 182 6.19 -5.19 19.68
C PHE A 182 6.57 -4.77 21.11
N GLY A 183 5.58 -4.51 21.97
CA GLY A 183 5.79 -4.35 23.40
C GLY A 183 6.22 -2.96 23.85
N ALA A 184 5.79 -1.91 23.15
CA ALA A 184 5.96 -0.53 23.67
C ALA A 184 5.39 -0.41 25.07
N LYS A 185 6.13 0.23 25.98
CA LYS A 185 5.66 0.52 27.32
C LYS A 185 4.45 1.46 27.28
N ARG A 186 4.53 2.49 26.43
CA ARG A 186 3.47 3.47 26.20
C ARG A 186 3.61 4.03 24.79
N VAL A 187 2.48 4.23 24.10
CA VAL A 187 2.43 4.89 22.80
C VAL A 187 1.58 6.15 22.89
N THR A 188 2.15 7.28 22.46
CA THR A 188 1.46 8.56 22.36
C THR A 188 1.40 9.03 20.92
N VAL A 189 0.20 9.30 20.41
CA VAL A 189 -0.01 9.86 19.07
C VAL A 189 -0.26 11.36 19.21
N PHE A 190 0.44 12.15 18.43
CA PHE A 190 0.30 13.60 18.32
C PHE A 190 -0.35 13.95 16.99
N ASP A 191 -1.43 14.70 16.99
CA ASP A 191 -2.09 15.21 15.77
C ASP A 191 -2.83 16.50 16.08
N ILE A 192 -3.20 17.25 15.05
CA ILE A 192 -4.04 18.45 15.15
C ILE A 192 -5.54 18.12 15.00
N SER A 193 -5.89 16.87 14.65
CA SER A 193 -7.26 16.44 14.37
C SER A 193 -7.79 15.57 15.51
N ASP A 194 -8.79 16.06 16.22
CA ASP A 194 -9.49 15.29 17.26
C ASP A 194 -10.12 14.00 16.72
N GLU A 195 -10.55 13.98 15.46
CA GLU A 195 -11.13 12.79 14.86
C GLU A 195 -10.10 11.67 14.75
N ARG A 196 -8.86 11.98 14.35
CA ARG A 196 -7.76 11.03 14.28
C ARG A 196 -7.36 10.55 15.68
N LEU A 197 -7.34 11.44 16.65
CA LEU A 197 -7.05 11.10 18.05
C LEU A 197 -8.16 10.21 18.66
N LYS A 198 -9.42 10.47 18.35
CA LYS A 198 -10.55 9.59 18.71
C LYS A 198 -10.39 8.20 18.08
N LEU A 199 -9.90 8.11 16.82
CA LEU A 199 -9.62 6.84 16.17
C LEU A 199 -8.44 6.13 16.86
N ALA A 200 -7.35 6.84 17.19
CA ALA A 200 -6.24 6.28 17.96
C ALA A 200 -6.73 5.62 19.27
N LYS A 201 -7.60 6.30 20.00
CA LYS A 201 -8.23 5.76 21.23
C LYS A 201 -9.06 4.50 20.97
N LYS A 202 -9.83 4.45 19.88
CA LYS A 202 -10.59 3.25 19.47
C LYS A 202 -9.68 2.07 19.14
N LEU A 203 -8.47 2.34 18.66
CA LEU A 203 -7.44 1.35 18.37
C LEU A 203 -6.58 0.99 19.61
N SER A 204 -7.03 1.39 20.80
CA SER A 204 -6.37 1.10 22.09
C SER A 204 -4.95 1.67 22.19
N ILE A 205 -4.67 2.81 21.55
CA ILE A 205 -3.45 3.57 21.75
C ILE A 205 -3.56 4.32 23.08
N ASP A 206 -2.46 4.35 23.84
CA ASP A 206 -2.48 4.79 25.24
C ASP A 206 -2.84 6.26 25.38
N ASN A 207 -2.25 7.14 24.56
CA ASN A 207 -2.49 8.59 24.61
C ASN A 207 -2.66 9.19 23.22
N GLY A 208 -3.48 10.23 23.13
CA GLY A 208 -3.59 11.12 21.98
C GLY A 208 -3.53 12.55 22.45
N ILE A 209 -2.65 13.36 21.87
CA ILE A 209 -2.43 14.77 22.23
C ILE A 209 -2.73 15.64 21.03
N ASN A 210 -3.64 16.60 21.19
CA ASN A 210 -3.91 17.62 20.20
C ASN A 210 -2.89 18.76 20.36
N THR A 211 -1.97 18.86 19.40
CA THR A 211 -0.86 19.82 19.46
C THR A 211 -1.25 21.27 19.21
N LEU A 212 -2.53 21.55 18.91
CA LEU A 212 -3.07 22.91 18.88
C LEU A 212 -3.66 23.35 20.22
N GLU A 213 -3.95 22.41 21.12
CA GLU A 213 -4.67 22.67 22.37
C GLU A 213 -3.81 22.40 23.60
N GLU A 214 -2.78 21.59 23.51
CA GLU A 214 -1.92 21.20 24.62
C GLU A 214 -0.45 21.52 24.33
N ASP A 215 0.24 22.16 25.32
CA ASP A 215 1.69 22.23 25.34
C ASP A 215 2.29 20.90 25.78
N PHE A 216 3.34 20.41 25.11
CA PHE A 216 3.94 19.08 25.30
C PHE A 216 5.47 19.11 25.29
#